data_5760ac32166c2aae0ab9e0f34f652c67
#
_entry.id   5760ac32166c2aae0ab9e0f34f652c67
#
_cell.length_a   1.000
_cell.length_b   1.000
_cell.length_c   1.000
_cell.angle_alpha   90.00
_cell.angle_beta   90.00
_cell.angle_gamma   90.00
#
_symmetry.space_group_name_H-M   'P 1'
#
loop_
_entity.id
_entity.type
_entity.pdbx_description
1 polymer ?
#
loop_
_entity_poly.entity_id
_entity_poly.type
_entity_poly.pdbx_seq_one_letter_code
_entity_poly.pdbx_strand_id
1 'polypeptide(L)'
;MPSLYTELRKKIKSKLNPEIVQRKVRAFIKQKKGGSKPEKFWANNPLIAIVVPCYGHAPFLTEMFESIKQQTRQADQVIFVIDNSPDNSLEILMRLIQEFQPHTHSELLILQNEQNLWQAASLNKGIERSKADVIMILNDDDYLLHDCIEVTLELLAKYPEAALLGGHSLHFGGSSLKDTPKLISSFCPAEKMEIDFRSPEQVILYRNYNDINMTHSGSSFYKSAWEAIGGYYPDKTKRLVHFSDRDFQLRMNALFPVALSNITPLSCWRNDSSVDQGVNS
;
A
#
# COMPACT_ATOMS: atom_id res chain seq x y z
N MET A 1 -28.99 -3.75 -15.32
CA MET A 1 -28.29 -5.04 -15.08
C MET A 1 -27.20 -4.76 -14.08
N PRO A 2 -26.98 -5.60 -13.05
CA PRO A 2 -25.83 -5.43 -12.17
C PRO A 2 -24.55 -5.53 -12.99
N SER A 3 -23.58 -4.63 -12.74
CA SER A 3 -22.31 -4.64 -13.47
C SER A 3 -21.59 -5.99 -13.24
N LEU A 4 -20.80 -6.43 -14.21
CA LEU A 4 -19.95 -7.64 -14.15
C LEU A 4 -19.14 -7.65 -12.83
N TYR A 5 -18.71 -6.49 -12.37
CA TYR A 5 -18.02 -6.24 -11.10
C TYR A 5 -18.85 -6.62 -9.87
N THR A 6 -20.17 -6.32 -9.89
CA THR A 6 -21.09 -6.66 -8.79
C THR A 6 -21.28 -8.18 -8.70
N GLU A 7 -21.33 -8.87 -9.84
CA GLU A 7 -21.42 -10.34 -9.86
C GLU A 7 -20.12 -11.02 -9.49
N LEU A 8 -18.97 -10.48 -9.92
CA LEU A 8 -17.64 -10.95 -9.50
C LEU A 8 -17.45 -10.78 -7.99
N ARG A 9 -17.80 -9.62 -7.42
CA ARG A 9 -17.79 -9.39 -5.97
C ARG A 9 -18.68 -10.39 -5.22
N LYS A 10 -19.88 -10.71 -5.74
CA LYS A 10 -20.74 -11.74 -5.13
C LYS A 10 -20.11 -13.13 -5.20
N LYS A 11 -19.49 -13.49 -6.32
CA LYS A 11 -18.79 -14.78 -6.48
C LYS A 11 -17.55 -14.90 -5.59
N ILE A 12 -16.80 -13.82 -5.40
CA ILE A 12 -15.63 -13.77 -4.49
C ILE A 12 -16.08 -13.84 -3.03
N LYS A 13 -17.15 -13.12 -2.64
CA LYS A 13 -17.74 -13.21 -1.29
C LYS A 13 -18.20 -14.63 -0.95
N SER A 14 -18.68 -15.41 -1.92
CA SER A 14 -19.09 -16.80 -1.69
C SER A 14 -17.89 -17.78 -1.52
N LYS A 15 -16.68 -17.40 -1.94
CA LYS A 15 -15.46 -18.22 -1.82
C LYS A 15 -14.68 -18.00 -0.52
N LEU A 16 -14.96 -16.93 0.23
CA LEU A 16 -14.29 -16.64 1.50
C LEU A 16 -15.19 -17.09 2.66
N ASN A 17 -15.04 -18.36 3.04
CA ASN A 17 -15.64 -18.85 4.29
C ASN A 17 -14.89 -18.21 5.47
N PRO A 18 -15.56 -17.39 6.31
CA PRO A 18 -14.92 -16.72 7.46
C PRO A 18 -14.23 -17.69 8.42
N GLU A 19 -14.74 -18.89 8.60
CA GLU A 19 -14.15 -19.91 9.46
C GLU A 19 -12.79 -20.40 8.91
N ILE A 20 -12.67 -20.51 7.57
CA ILE A 20 -11.40 -20.88 6.93
C ILE A 20 -10.37 -19.78 7.14
N VAL A 21 -10.75 -18.51 6.97
CA VAL A 21 -9.84 -17.38 7.19
C VAL A 21 -9.41 -17.35 8.66
N GLN A 22 -10.32 -17.44 9.61
CA GLN A 22 -10.00 -17.48 11.04
C GLN A 22 -9.05 -18.62 11.40
N ARG A 23 -9.29 -19.82 10.84
CA ARG A 23 -8.39 -20.97 11.05
C ARG A 23 -6.98 -20.68 10.53
N LYS A 24 -6.86 -20.11 9.34
CA LYS A 24 -5.57 -19.72 8.76
C LYS A 24 -4.87 -18.64 9.61
N VAL A 25 -5.60 -17.62 10.07
CA VAL A 25 -5.06 -16.58 10.96
C VAL A 25 -4.52 -17.18 12.24
N ARG A 26 -5.27 -18.07 12.91
CA ARG A 26 -4.81 -18.77 14.13
C ARG A 26 -3.55 -19.61 13.87
N ALA A 27 -3.49 -20.31 12.75
CA ALA A 27 -2.30 -21.08 12.35
C ALA A 27 -1.10 -20.17 12.12
N PHE A 28 -1.28 -19.03 11.45
CA PHE A 28 -0.24 -18.03 11.23
C PHE A 28 0.27 -17.45 12.56
N ILE A 29 -0.62 -17.04 13.48
CA ILE A 29 -0.24 -16.55 14.81
C ILE A 29 0.57 -17.62 15.56
N LYS A 30 0.14 -18.89 15.52
CA LYS A 30 0.85 -19.99 16.16
C LYS A 30 2.24 -20.18 15.58
N GLN A 31 2.40 -20.11 14.25
CA GLN A 31 3.70 -20.22 13.57
C GLN A 31 4.66 -19.09 13.96
N LYS A 32 4.15 -17.88 14.18
CA LYS A 32 4.94 -16.70 14.55
C LYS A 32 5.10 -16.53 16.07
N LYS A 33 4.51 -17.42 16.88
CA LYS A 33 4.61 -17.39 18.34
C LYS A 33 6.07 -17.66 18.77
N GLY A 34 6.65 -16.70 19.50
CA GLY A 34 8.05 -16.76 19.97
C GLY A 34 9.02 -15.85 19.23
N GLY A 35 8.60 -15.18 18.15
CA GLY A 35 9.38 -14.10 17.57
C GLY A 35 9.39 -12.84 18.46
N SER A 36 10.52 -12.16 18.53
CA SER A 36 10.61 -10.86 19.20
C SER A 36 9.68 -9.87 18.50
N LYS A 37 8.75 -9.31 19.27
CA LYS A 37 7.85 -8.27 18.77
C LYS A 37 8.25 -6.94 19.41
N PRO A 38 8.47 -5.88 18.64
CA PRO A 38 8.69 -4.56 19.24
C PRO A 38 7.41 -4.09 19.95
N GLU A 39 7.56 -3.54 21.15
CA GLU A 39 6.44 -2.93 21.88
C GLU A 39 6.03 -1.59 21.25
N LYS A 40 6.99 -0.88 20.67
CA LYS A 40 6.82 0.37 19.94
C LYS A 40 7.67 0.37 18.70
N PHE A 41 7.13 0.94 17.63
CA PHE A 41 7.82 1.06 16.35
C PHE A 41 8.43 2.43 16.14
N TRP A 42 7.81 3.48 16.68
CA TRP A 42 8.22 4.85 16.44
C TRP A 42 9.64 5.13 16.96
N ALA A 43 10.49 5.58 16.06
CA ALA A 43 11.77 6.21 16.35
C ALA A 43 11.68 7.71 16.05
N ASN A 44 12.46 8.54 16.74
CA ASN A 44 12.54 9.97 16.41
C ASN A 44 13.03 10.16 14.99
N ASN A 45 12.28 10.88 14.14
CA ASN A 45 12.58 11.13 12.73
C ASN A 45 12.83 9.85 11.92
N PRO A 46 11.86 8.93 11.78
CA PRO A 46 12.06 7.76 10.96
C PRO A 46 12.24 8.16 9.49
N LEU A 47 13.14 7.48 8.80
CA LEU A 47 13.25 7.58 7.35
C LEU A 47 12.03 6.91 6.70
N ILE A 48 11.47 7.55 5.68
CA ILE A 48 10.33 7.03 4.92
C ILE A 48 10.68 6.79 3.46
N ALA A 49 10.33 5.62 2.94
CA ALA A 49 10.45 5.30 1.53
C ALA A 49 9.09 5.05 0.89
N ILE A 50 8.91 5.55 -0.33
CA ILE A 50 7.79 5.15 -1.20
C ILE A 50 8.28 4.00 -2.08
N VAL A 51 7.50 2.90 -2.16
CA VAL A 51 7.75 1.77 -3.05
C VAL A 51 6.60 1.67 -4.06
N VAL A 52 6.96 1.74 -5.35
CA VAL A 52 6.03 1.78 -6.49
C VAL A 52 6.27 0.56 -7.38
N PRO A 53 5.41 -0.47 -7.37
CA PRO A 53 5.45 -1.55 -8.35
C PRO A 53 4.85 -1.03 -9.67
N CYS A 54 5.57 -1.19 -10.80
CA CYS A 54 5.18 -0.62 -12.09
C CYS A 54 5.00 -1.73 -13.14
N TYR A 55 3.78 -1.78 -13.73
CA TYR A 55 3.48 -2.70 -14.84
C TYR A 55 2.27 -2.24 -15.67
N GLY A 56 2.51 -1.86 -16.92
CA GLY A 56 1.45 -1.60 -17.93
C GLY A 56 0.70 -0.28 -17.75
N HIS A 57 1.20 0.65 -16.93
CA HIS A 57 0.53 1.91 -16.59
C HIS A 57 1.30 3.16 -17.03
N ALA A 58 2.10 3.08 -18.10
CA ALA A 58 2.88 4.21 -18.64
C ALA A 58 2.11 5.54 -18.75
N PRO A 59 0.83 5.59 -19.18
CA PRO A 59 0.08 6.83 -19.29
C PRO A 59 -0.13 7.59 -17.97
N PHE A 60 -0.09 6.89 -16.83
CA PHE A 60 -0.39 7.45 -15.51
C PHE A 60 0.86 7.85 -14.72
N LEU A 61 2.05 7.40 -15.14
CA LEU A 61 3.29 7.59 -14.40
C LEU A 61 3.67 9.05 -14.18
N THR A 62 3.40 9.92 -15.14
CA THR A 62 3.71 11.36 -14.99
C THR A 62 2.89 11.98 -13.86
N GLU A 63 1.62 11.64 -13.77
CA GLU A 63 0.71 12.14 -12.74
C GLU A 63 1.03 11.57 -11.37
N MET A 64 1.25 10.26 -11.29
CA MET A 64 1.70 9.57 -10.09
C MET A 64 3.00 10.20 -9.57
N PHE A 65 4.00 10.41 -10.44
CA PHE A 65 5.30 10.99 -10.09
C PHE A 65 5.17 12.44 -9.61
N GLU A 66 4.29 13.23 -10.24
CA GLU A 66 4.04 14.61 -9.82
C GLU A 66 3.44 14.66 -8.40
N SER A 67 2.60 13.68 -8.02
CA SER A 67 2.08 13.59 -6.66
C SER A 67 3.16 13.30 -5.60
N ILE A 68 4.21 12.56 -5.97
CA ILE A 68 5.39 12.34 -5.12
C ILE A 68 6.22 13.62 -4.99
N LYS A 69 6.46 14.28 -6.10
CA LYS A 69 7.27 15.48 -6.19
C LYS A 69 6.67 16.65 -5.39
N GLN A 70 5.34 16.75 -5.36
CA GLN A 70 4.62 17.84 -4.71
C GLN A 70 4.31 17.61 -3.23
N GLN A 71 4.80 16.54 -2.60
CA GLN A 71 4.57 16.31 -1.17
C GLN A 71 5.12 17.46 -0.31
N THR A 72 4.37 17.89 0.71
CA THR A 72 4.80 18.92 1.70
C THR A 72 6.06 18.46 2.44
N ARG A 73 6.13 17.16 2.76
CA ARG A 73 7.33 16.47 3.25
C ARG A 73 7.75 15.43 2.22
N GLN A 74 8.93 15.58 1.62
CA GLN A 74 9.44 14.61 0.64
C GLN A 74 9.84 13.29 1.32
N ALA A 75 9.67 12.16 0.61
CA ALA A 75 10.21 10.89 1.04
C ALA A 75 11.75 10.92 1.05
N ASP A 76 12.39 10.13 1.92
CA ASP A 76 13.85 10.00 1.94
C ASP A 76 14.33 9.10 0.77
N GLN A 77 13.51 8.12 0.37
CA GLN A 77 13.74 7.28 -0.80
C GLN A 77 12.45 7.10 -1.61
N VAL A 78 12.58 6.97 -2.94
CA VAL A 78 11.51 6.51 -3.82
C VAL A 78 12.06 5.39 -4.69
N ILE A 79 11.44 4.22 -4.63
CA ILE A 79 11.90 3.00 -5.28
C ILE A 79 10.84 2.52 -6.24
N PHE A 80 11.09 2.68 -7.53
CA PHE A 80 10.27 2.15 -8.61
C PHE A 80 10.75 0.74 -8.97
N VAL A 81 9.83 -0.22 -9.04
CA VAL A 81 10.14 -1.59 -9.42
C VAL A 81 9.41 -1.92 -10.71
N ILE A 82 10.13 -1.83 -11.83
CA ILE A 82 9.62 -2.19 -13.16
C ILE A 82 9.53 -3.70 -13.25
N ASP A 83 8.32 -4.23 -13.28
CA ASP A 83 8.03 -5.66 -13.27
C ASP A 83 7.99 -6.26 -14.69
N ASN A 84 9.05 -6.01 -15.48
CA ASN A 84 9.10 -6.39 -16.90
C ASN A 84 7.90 -5.80 -17.68
N SER A 85 7.65 -4.51 -17.48
CA SER A 85 6.51 -3.82 -18.11
C SER A 85 6.61 -3.86 -19.64
N PRO A 86 5.53 -4.19 -20.36
CA PRO A 86 5.56 -4.29 -21.82
C PRO A 86 5.49 -2.94 -22.55
N ASP A 87 5.29 -1.86 -21.80
CA ASP A 87 5.16 -0.48 -22.29
C ASP A 87 6.44 0.35 -22.04
N ASN A 88 6.38 1.65 -22.31
CA ASN A 88 7.52 2.56 -22.14
C ASN A 88 7.65 3.13 -20.72
N SER A 89 7.15 2.43 -19.70
CA SER A 89 7.21 2.86 -18.28
C SER A 89 8.63 3.17 -17.82
N LEU A 90 9.61 2.35 -18.21
CA LEU A 90 11.01 2.56 -17.84
C LEU A 90 11.55 3.89 -18.38
N GLU A 91 11.34 4.17 -19.66
CA GLU A 91 11.83 5.39 -20.32
C GLU A 91 11.21 6.64 -19.71
N ILE A 92 9.90 6.60 -19.42
CA ILE A 92 9.20 7.70 -18.78
C ILE A 92 9.79 7.96 -17.39
N LEU A 93 9.94 6.94 -16.55
CA LEU A 93 10.48 7.09 -15.21
C LEU A 93 11.93 7.58 -15.21
N MET A 94 12.77 7.07 -16.10
CA MET A 94 14.17 7.55 -16.24
C MET A 94 14.21 9.04 -16.53
N ARG A 95 13.38 9.53 -17.46
CA ARG A 95 13.27 10.95 -17.77
C ARG A 95 12.79 11.77 -16.58
N LEU A 96 11.69 11.36 -15.93
CA LEU A 96 11.13 12.06 -14.77
C LEU A 96 12.11 12.15 -13.61
N ILE A 97 12.86 11.06 -13.34
CA ILE A 97 13.90 11.03 -12.32
C ILE A 97 15.05 11.99 -12.69
N GLN A 98 15.53 11.95 -13.93
CA GLN A 98 16.60 12.84 -14.39
C GLN A 98 16.23 14.31 -14.22
N GLU A 99 14.98 14.68 -14.52
CA GLU A 99 14.48 16.03 -14.36
C GLU A 99 14.32 16.44 -12.90
N PHE A 100 13.93 15.54 -12.02
CA PHE A 100 13.63 15.86 -10.63
C PHE A 100 14.83 15.72 -9.68
N GLN A 101 15.76 14.81 -9.92
CA GLN A 101 16.90 14.51 -9.04
C GLN A 101 17.69 15.76 -8.60
N PRO A 102 17.92 16.79 -9.45
CA PRO A 102 18.62 18.01 -9.02
C PRO A 102 17.84 18.89 -8.03
N HIS A 103 16.53 18.62 -7.84
CA HIS A 103 15.61 19.45 -7.07
C HIS A 103 15.08 18.73 -5.82
N THR A 104 15.62 17.56 -5.48
CA THR A 104 15.17 16.77 -4.33
C THR A 104 16.34 16.22 -3.53
N HIS A 105 16.11 16.00 -2.24
CA HIS A 105 17.00 15.22 -1.36
C HIS A 105 16.68 13.73 -1.36
N SER A 106 15.58 13.32 -1.98
CA SER A 106 15.18 11.92 -2.07
C SER A 106 16.18 11.10 -2.87
N GLU A 107 16.55 9.92 -2.39
CA GLU A 107 17.23 8.91 -3.19
C GLU A 107 16.21 8.25 -4.14
N LEU A 108 16.34 8.47 -5.45
CA LEU A 108 15.44 7.93 -6.46
C LEU A 108 16.07 6.71 -7.11
N LEU A 109 15.40 5.54 -7.05
CA LEU A 109 15.92 4.27 -7.53
C LEU A 109 14.94 3.61 -8.50
N ILE A 110 15.48 3.01 -9.57
CA ILE A 110 14.74 2.09 -10.44
C ILE A 110 15.34 0.69 -10.28
N LEU A 111 14.50 -0.27 -9.97
CA LEU A 111 14.80 -1.69 -10.01
C LEU A 111 14.04 -2.32 -11.18
N GLN A 112 14.66 -3.26 -11.88
CA GLN A 112 14.02 -3.97 -12.98
C GLN A 112 13.96 -5.45 -12.70
N ASN A 113 12.84 -6.09 -13.02
CA ASN A 113 12.71 -7.53 -13.04
C ASN A 113 12.94 -8.04 -14.46
N GLU A 114 13.63 -9.16 -14.61
CA GLU A 114 13.90 -9.79 -15.90
C GLU A 114 12.64 -10.46 -16.49
N GLN A 115 11.67 -10.75 -15.63
CA GLN A 115 10.35 -11.32 -15.96
C GLN A 115 9.29 -10.73 -15.05
N ASN A 116 8.02 -10.82 -15.45
CA ASN A 116 6.92 -10.40 -14.59
C ASN A 116 6.81 -11.33 -13.36
N LEU A 117 7.10 -10.79 -12.19
CA LEU A 117 7.06 -11.49 -10.90
C LEU A 117 5.77 -11.20 -10.11
N TRP A 118 4.90 -10.34 -10.64
CA TRP A 118 3.68 -9.83 -10.02
C TRP A 118 3.93 -8.90 -8.84
N GLN A 119 2.90 -8.13 -8.49
CA GLN A 119 2.94 -7.06 -7.50
C GLN A 119 3.60 -7.47 -6.17
N ALA A 120 3.24 -8.62 -5.59
CA ALA A 120 3.74 -9.03 -4.29
C ALA A 120 5.27 -9.25 -4.26
N ALA A 121 5.83 -9.85 -5.29
CA ALA A 121 7.28 -10.08 -5.39
C ALA A 121 8.02 -8.77 -5.70
N SER A 122 7.47 -7.94 -6.58
CA SER A 122 8.04 -6.63 -6.91
C SER A 122 8.06 -5.70 -5.69
N LEU A 123 6.99 -5.69 -4.88
CA LEU A 123 6.96 -4.96 -3.61
C LEU A 123 8.05 -5.46 -2.66
N ASN A 124 8.17 -6.77 -2.44
CA ASN A 124 9.21 -7.32 -1.58
C ASN A 124 10.60 -6.86 -2.03
N LYS A 125 10.91 -6.94 -3.33
CA LYS A 125 12.19 -6.49 -3.89
C LYS A 125 12.48 -5.01 -3.60
N GLY A 126 11.48 -4.14 -3.78
CA GLY A 126 11.60 -2.72 -3.46
C GLY A 126 11.82 -2.47 -1.97
N ILE A 127 11.05 -3.15 -1.11
CA ILE A 127 11.13 -3.01 0.34
C ILE A 127 12.48 -3.53 0.87
N GLU A 128 12.95 -4.67 0.40
CA GLU A 128 14.29 -5.21 0.75
C GLU A 128 15.41 -4.22 0.43
N ARG A 129 15.30 -3.53 -0.72
CA ARG A 129 16.30 -2.55 -1.17
C ARG A 129 16.26 -1.25 -0.37
N SER A 130 15.13 -0.92 0.25
CA SER A 130 14.97 0.29 1.05
C SER A 130 15.85 0.29 2.30
N LYS A 131 16.38 1.47 2.64
CA LYS A 131 17.09 1.76 3.90
C LYS A 131 16.19 2.44 4.93
N ALA A 132 14.93 2.71 4.56
CA ALA A 132 13.99 3.45 5.41
C ALA A 132 13.38 2.56 6.50
N ASP A 133 12.97 3.22 7.59
CA ASP A 133 12.26 2.60 8.71
C ASP A 133 10.79 2.36 8.38
N VAL A 134 10.19 3.32 7.66
CA VAL A 134 8.77 3.32 7.24
C VAL A 134 8.69 3.15 5.73
N ILE A 135 7.83 2.26 5.30
CA ILE A 135 7.53 2.01 3.89
C ILE A 135 6.11 2.48 3.60
N MET A 136 5.95 3.33 2.61
CA MET A 136 4.67 3.71 2.02
C MET A 136 4.50 3.04 0.67
N ILE A 137 3.34 2.46 0.41
CA ILE A 137 3.03 1.87 -0.90
C ILE A 137 2.27 2.88 -1.76
N LEU A 138 2.62 2.94 -3.03
CA LEU A 138 1.88 3.67 -4.05
C LEU A 138 1.83 2.82 -5.31
N ASN A 139 0.63 2.53 -5.82
CA ASN A 139 0.47 1.89 -7.13
C ASN A 139 0.76 2.91 -8.25
N ASP A 140 1.23 2.44 -9.38
CA ASP A 140 1.70 3.26 -10.50
C ASP A 140 0.58 3.93 -11.31
N ASP A 141 -0.69 3.63 -11.03
CA ASP A 141 -1.90 4.24 -11.59
C ASP A 141 -2.64 5.17 -10.60
N ASP A 142 -2.19 5.21 -9.34
CA ASP A 142 -2.76 6.04 -8.28
C ASP A 142 -1.91 7.29 -8.00
N TYR A 143 -2.33 8.14 -7.07
CA TYR A 143 -1.50 9.21 -6.54
C TYR A 143 -1.79 9.55 -5.08
N LEU A 144 -0.79 10.16 -4.41
CA LEU A 144 -0.87 10.60 -3.02
C LEU A 144 -1.53 11.97 -2.91
N LEU A 145 -2.24 12.22 -1.82
CA LEU A 145 -2.62 13.56 -1.46
C LEU A 145 -1.38 14.38 -1.10
N HIS A 146 -1.46 15.69 -1.26
CA HIS A 146 -0.33 16.62 -1.18
C HIS A 146 0.46 16.55 0.14
N ASP A 147 -0.19 16.25 1.24
CA ASP A 147 0.36 16.17 2.61
C ASP A 147 0.39 14.74 3.17
N CYS A 148 0.25 13.73 2.31
CA CYS A 148 0.12 12.34 2.73
C CYS A 148 1.28 11.85 3.60
N ILE A 149 2.53 12.19 3.25
CA ILE A 149 3.72 11.76 4.00
C ILE A 149 3.77 12.45 5.37
N GLU A 150 3.54 13.77 5.41
CA GLU A 150 3.56 14.54 6.64
C GLU A 150 2.51 14.02 7.63
N VAL A 151 1.27 13.92 7.19
CA VAL A 151 0.15 13.38 7.99
C VAL A 151 0.43 11.95 8.45
N THR A 152 1.00 11.11 7.58
CA THR A 152 1.37 9.74 7.95
C THR A 152 2.37 9.71 9.09
N LEU A 153 3.42 10.52 9.04
CA LEU A 153 4.45 10.58 10.09
C LEU A 153 3.89 11.12 11.40
N GLU A 154 3.03 12.14 11.35
CA GLU A 154 2.34 12.66 12.53
C GLU A 154 1.43 11.62 13.18
N LEU A 155 0.68 10.86 12.40
CA LEU A 155 -0.18 9.80 12.91
C LEU A 155 0.63 8.63 13.49
N LEU A 156 1.73 8.24 12.87
CA LEU A 156 2.61 7.20 13.43
C LEU A 156 3.28 7.66 14.74
N ALA A 157 3.60 8.96 14.88
CA ALA A 157 4.08 9.52 16.14
C ALA A 157 3.01 9.52 17.24
N LYS A 158 1.76 9.79 16.86
CA LYS A 158 0.59 9.77 17.77
C LYS A 158 0.20 8.36 18.19
N TYR A 159 0.43 7.35 17.34
CA TYR A 159 0.12 5.94 17.57
C TYR A 159 1.37 5.06 17.45
N PRO A 160 2.37 5.21 18.35
CA PRO A 160 3.70 4.61 18.21
C PRO A 160 3.73 3.07 18.25
N GLU A 161 2.67 2.44 18.72
CA GLU A 161 2.50 0.98 18.72
C GLU A 161 1.88 0.43 17.42
N ALA A 162 1.32 1.30 16.56
CA ALA A 162 0.76 0.87 15.28
C ALA A 162 1.86 0.43 14.31
N ALA A 163 1.81 -0.80 13.86
CA ALA A 163 2.75 -1.34 12.87
C ALA A 163 2.39 -0.96 11.42
N LEU A 164 1.14 -0.63 11.18
CA LEU A 164 0.58 -0.28 9.89
C LEU A 164 -0.43 0.85 10.09
N LEU A 165 -0.31 1.87 9.25
CA LEU A 165 -1.27 2.95 9.09
C LEU A 165 -1.83 2.92 7.67
N GLY A 166 -3.10 3.17 7.52
CA GLY A 166 -3.75 3.34 6.22
C GLY A 166 -5.12 3.95 6.36
N GLY A 167 -5.78 4.16 5.25
CA GLY A 167 -7.10 4.77 5.23
C GLY A 167 -7.85 4.51 3.94
N HIS A 168 -8.89 5.29 3.72
CA HIS A 168 -9.59 5.33 2.46
C HIS A 168 -8.79 6.11 1.41
N SER A 169 -9.11 5.87 0.14
CA SER A 169 -8.71 6.71 -0.97
C SER A 169 -9.92 7.43 -1.54
N LEU A 170 -9.70 8.60 -2.11
CA LEU A 170 -10.65 9.20 -3.04
C LEU A 170 -10.70 8.35 -4.30
N HIS A 171 -11.90 8.07 -4.78
CA HIS A 171 -12.11 7.33 -6.01
C HIS A 171 -12.33 8.32 -7.15
N PHE A 172 -11.65 8.15 -8.25
CA PHE A 172 -11.83 8.96 -9.44
C PHE A 172 -11.91 8.12 -10.71
N GLY A 173 -12.43 8.72 -11.81
CA GLY A 173 -12.88 8.03 -13.00
C GLY A 173 -11.81 7.23 -13.74
N GLY A 174 -12.23 6.44 -14.72
CA GLY A 174 -11.52 5.45 -15.48
C GLY A 174 -10.20 5.81 -16.17
N SER A 175 -9.97 5.28 -17.36
CA SER A 175 -8.74 5.45 -18.15
C SER A 175 -8.49 6.86 -18.72
N SER A 176 -9.37 7.82 -18.45
CA SER A 176 -9.23 9.19 -18.94
C SER A 176 -8.50 10.09 -17.95
N LEU A 177 -7.35 10.63 -18.37
CA LEU A 177 -6.62 11.66 -17.61
C LEU A 177 -7.44 12.94 -17.39
N LYS A 178 -8.52 13.16 -18.16
CA LYS A 178 -9.39 14.34 -18.03
C LYS A 178 -10.21 14.34 -16.74
N ASP A 179 -10.43 13.16 -16.16
CA ASP A 179 -11.22 12.99 -14.95
C ASP A 179 -10.36 12.97 -13.67
N THR A 180 -9.05 13.27 -13.82
CA THR A 180 -8.14 13.32 -12.69
C THR A 180 -8.45 14.54 -11.83
N PRO A 181 -8.75 14.38 -10.53
CA PRO A 181 -8.90 15.51 -9.64
C PRO A 181 -7.57 16.27 -9.54
N LYS A 182 -7.66 17.59 -9.37
CA LYS A 182 -6.47 18.39 -9.05
C LYS A 182 -5.87 17.88 -7.75
N LEU A 183 -4.53 17.95 -7.64
CA LEU A 183 -3.84 17.65 -6.39
C LEU A 183 -4.47 18.45 -5.24
N ILE A 184 -4.93 17.74 -4.25
CA ILE A 184 -5.58 18.30 -3.08
C ILE A 184 -4.84 17.83 -1.82
N SER A 185 -4.83 18.67 -0.80
CA SER A 185 -4.37 18.30 0.52
C SER A 185 -5.34 17.37 1.22
N SER A 186 -4.92 16.72 2.28
CA SER A 186 -5.86 16.03 3.16
C SER A 186 -6.92 17.01 3.65
N PHE A 187 -8.15 16.53 3.82
CA PHE A 187 -9.25 17.39 4.25
C PHE A 187 -9.23 17.68 5.75
N CYS A 188 -8.29 17.08 6.49
CA CYS A 188 -8.30 17.12 7.93
C CYS A 188 -6.87 17.02 8.47
N PRO A 189 -6.42 17.94 9.32
CA PRO A 189 -5.15 17.81 10.03
C PRO A 189 -5.10 16.52 10.85
N ALA A 190 -3.92 15.91 10.98
CA ALA A 190 -3.72 14.65 11.69
C ALA A 190 -4.28 14.64 13.12
N GLU A 191 -4.25 15.79 13.80
CA GLU A 191 -4.77 15.95 15.19
C GLU A 191 -6.28 15.74 15.27
N LYS A 192 -7.02 16.04 14.21
CA LYS A 192 -8.48 15.95 14.12
C LYS A 192 -8.96 14.67 13.40
N MET A 193 -8.04 13.86 12.88
CA MET A 193 -8.41 12.63 12.20
C MET A 193 -8.97 11.61 13.18
N GLU A 194 -10.11 11.03 12.83
CA GLU A 194 -10.69 9.88 13.54
C GLU A 194 -9.97 8.62 13.11
N ILE A 195 -9.27 7.99 14.04
CA ILE A 195 -8.50 6.78 13.82
C ILE A 195 -9.17 5.61 14.53
N ASP A 196 -9.53 4.57 13.76
CA ASP A 196 -9.91 3.27 14.28
C ASP A 196 -8.63 2.47 14.58
N PHE A 197 -8.29 2.38 15.85
CA PHE A 197 -7.11 1.66 16.31
C PHE A 197 -7.49 0.21 16.64
N ARG A 198 -6.94 -0.75 15.89
CA ARG A 198 -7.27 -2.17 16.01
C ARG A 198 -6.15 -2.96 16.64
N SER A 199 -6.44 -3.56 17.78
CA SER A 199 -5.54 -4.50 18.44
C SER A 199 -5.49 -5.86 17.70
N PRO A 200 -4.42 -6.66 17.90
CA PRO A 200 -4.29 -7.98 17.27
C PRO A 200 -5.42 -8.94 17.59
N GLU A 201 -6.03 -8.86 18.77
CA GLU A 201 -7.12 -9.74 19.20
C GLU A 201 -8.36 -9.59 18.31
N GLN A 202 -8.59 -8.40 17.77
CA GLN A 202 -9.76 -8.11 16.95
C GLN A 202 -9.73 -8.82 15.60
N VAL A 203 -8.56 -9.15 15.06
CA VAL A 203 -8.42 -9.90 13.81
C VAL A 203 -8.99 -11.32 13.91
N ILE A 204 -8.95 -11.93 15.09
CA ILE A 204 -9.48 -13.27 15.33
C ILE A 204 -11.00 -13.29 15.25
N LEU A 205 -11.65 -12.14 15.49
CA LEU A 205 -13.07 -11.92 15.39
C LEU A 205 -13.51 -11.53 13.98
N TYR A 206 -12.58 -11.52 13.03
CA TYR A 206 -12.85 -11.17 11.64
C TYR A 206 -14.00 -11.99 11.06
N ARG A 207 -15.14 -11.34 10.91
CA ARG A 207 -16.36 -11.95 10.36
C ARG A 207 -16.64 -11.55 8.94
N ASN A 208 -15.98 -10.47 8.49
CA ASN A 208 -16.24 -9.87 7.21
C ASN A 208 -14.94 -9.45 6.53
N TYR A 209 -14.83 -9.71 5.25
CA TYR A 209 -13.73 -9.34 4.37
C TYR A 209 -13.39 -7.83 4.38
N ASN A 210 -14.35 -6.98 4.79
CA ASN A 210 -14.20 -5.52 4.85
C ASN A 210 -13.76 -5.00 6.23
N ASP A 211 -13.42 -5.86 7.20
CA ASP A 211 -13.06 -5.40 8.56
C ASP A 211 -11.76 -4.60 8.61
N ILE A 212 -10.84 -4.80 7.66
CA ILE A 212 -9.71 -3.91 7.41
C ILE A 212 -9.96 -3.25 6.06
N ASN A 213 -10.59 -2.09 6.08
CA ASN A 213 -10.89 -1.34 4.87
C ASN A 213 -9.88 -0.23 4.68
N MET A 214 -8.69 -0.58 4.21
CA MET A 214 -7.70 0.40 3.77
C MET A 214 -7.28 0.11 2.33
N THR A 215 -7.03 1.16 1.59
CA THR A 215 -6.45 1.07 0.25
C THR A 215 -4.98 0.72 0.34
N HIS A 216 -4.44 0.16 -0.74
CA HIS A 216 -3.03 -0.19 -0.79
C HIS A 216 -2.18 1.09 -0.93
N SER A 217 -2.52 1.96 -1.89
CA SER A 217 -1.88 3.26 -2.05
C SER A 217 -2.12 4.16 -0.86
N GLY A 218 -1.06 4.79 -0.35
CA GLY A 218 -1.06 5.60 0.87
C GLY A 218 -0.99 4.78 2.17
N SER A 219 -1.03 3.44 2.11
CA SER A 219 -0.77 2.63 3.31
C SER A 219 0.72 2.63 3.63
N SER A 220 1.05 2.74 4.93
CA SER A 220 2.41 2.85 5.43
C SER A 220 2.64 1.91 6.60
N PHE A 221 3.80 1.28 6.68
CA PHE A 221 4.13 0.34 7.73
C PHE A 221 5.63 0.36 8.06
N TYR A 222 5.97 -0.10 9.26
CA TYR A 222 7.38 -0.27 9.62
C TYR A 222 7.99 -1.48 8.91
N LYS A 223 9.20 -1.28 8.36
CA LYS A 223 9.95 -2.36 7.69
C LYS A 223 10.20 -3.54 8.62
N SER A 224 10.48 -3.29 9.89
CA SER A 224 10.65 -4.34 10.91
C SER A 224 9.39 -5.18 11.13
N ALA A 225 8.20 -4.58 11.00
CA ALA A 225 6.95 -5.33 11.06
C ALA A 225 6.73 -6.18 9.80
N TRP A 226 7.08 -5.64 8.62
CA TRP A 226 7.08 -6.39 7.36
C TRP A 226 8.00 -7.62 7.44
N GLU A 227 9.20 -7.48 7.98
CA GLU A 227 10.12 -8.59 8.23
C GLU A 227 9.52 -9.64 9.17
N ALA A 228 8.93 -9.19 10.29
CA ALA A 228 8.32 -10.08 11.29
C ALA A 228 7.19 -10.93 10.72
N ILE A 229 6.35 -10.38 9.83
CA ILE A 229 5.27 -11.15 9.19
C ILE A 229 5.74 -11.99 8.01
N GLY A 230 6.97 -11.79 7.51
CA GLY A 230 7.55 -12.48 6.36
C GLY A 230 7.16 -11.89 5.01
N GLY A 231 6.98 -10.56 4.96
CA GLY A 231 6.72 -9.80 3.74
C GLY A 231 5.37 -10.06 3.06
N TYR A 232 5.25 -9.66 1.82
CA TYR A 232 4.13 -10.06 0.95
C TYR A 232 4.32 -11.51 0.49
N TYR A 233 3.24 -12.25 0.36
CA TYR A 233 3.30 -13.64 -0.14
C TYR A 233 3.00 -13.69 -1.64
N PRO A 234 4.02 -13.92 -2.50
CA PRO A 234 3.81 -14.10 -3.94
C PRO A 234 2.96 -15.34 -4.23
N ASP A 235 3.22 -16.45 -3.51
CA ASP A 235 2.47 -17.68 -3.62
C ASP A 235 1.05 -17.52 -3.03
N LYS A 236 0.05 -17.49 -3.90
CA LYS A 236 -1.37 -17.34 -3.54
C LYS A 236 -1.86 -18.45 -2.57
N THR A 237 -1.24 -19.63 -2.60
CA THR A 237 -1.65 -20.76 -1.74
C THR A 237 -1.31 -20.54 -0.26
N LYS A 238 -0.26 -19.74 0.01
CA LYS A 238 0.19 -19.39 1.37
C LYS A 238 -0.62 -18.25 2.00
N ARG A 239 -1.39 -17.51 1.21
CA ARG A 239 -2.15 -16.36 1.67
C ARG A 239 -3.34 -16.77 2.56
N LEU A 240 -3.67 -15.90 3.50
CA LEU A 240 -4.89 -16.01 4.31
C LEU A 240 -6.14 -15.79 3.44
N VAL A 241 -6.04 -14.80 2.54
CA VAL A 241 -7.06 -14.43 1.55
C VAL A 241 -6.43 -14.29 0.16
N HIS A 242 -7.25 -14.24 -0.88
CA HIS A 242 -6.75 -14.25 -2.27
C HIS A 242 -5.93 -13.01 -2.64
N PHE A 243 -6.38 -11.82 -2.22
CA PHE A 243 -5.73 -10.55 -2.57
C PHE A 243 -4.47 -10.32 -1.73
N SER A 244 -3.37 -9.91 -2.38
CA SER A 244 -2.05 -9.76 -1.75
C SER A 244 -2.01 -8.65 -0.70
N ASP A 245 -2.64 -7.53 -0.97
CA ASP A 245 -2.76 -6.39 -0.07
C ASP A 245 -3.57 -6.74 1.18
N ARG A 246 -4.74 -7.36 1.00
CA ARG A 246 -5.59 -7.82 2.10
C ARG A 246 -4.94 -8.90 2.93
N ASP A 247 -4.26 -9.86 2.30
CA ASP A 247 -3.49 -10.87 2.99
C ASP A 247 -2.42 -10.23 3.88
N PHE A 248 -1.68 -9.28 3.33
CA PHE A 248 -0.66 -8.54 4.04
C PHE A 248 -1.22 -7.77 5.25
N GLN A 249 -2.29 -7.02 5.05
CA GLN A 249 -2.98 -6.24 6.09
C GLN A 249 -3.50 -7.15 7.22
N LEU A 250 -4.11 -8.29 6.88
CA LEU A 250 -4.60 -9.25 7.87
C LEU A 250 -3.46 -9.89 8.67
N ARG A 251 -2.34 -10.26 8.01
CA ARG A 251 -1.18 -10.81 8.71
C ARG A 251 -0.52 -9.76 9.61
N MET A 252 -0.49 -8.50 9.17
CA MET A 252 -0.01 -7.39 9.99
C MET A 252 -0.86 -7.25 11.25
N ASN A 253 -2.19 -7.13 11.11
CA ASN A 253 -3.09 -7.01 12.26
C ASN A 253 -3.16 -8.29 13.12
N ALA A 254 -2.82 -9.46 12.57
CA ALA A 254 -2.74 -10.68 13.37
C ALA A 254 -1.64 -10.67 14.44
N LEU A 255 -0.59 -9.87 14.22
CA LEU A 255 0.56 -9.80 15.12
C LEU A 255 0.73 -8.44 15.81
N PHE A 256 0.26 -7.36 15.19
CA PHE A 256 0.49 -6.00 15.63
C PHE A 256 -0.78 -5.15 15.59
N PRO A 257 -0.87 -4.11 16.41
CA PRO A 257 -1.90 -3.09 16.25
C PRO A 257 -1.79 -2.40 14.89
N VAL A 258 -2.94 -1.97 14.34
CA VAL A 258 -3.02 -1.17 13.12
C VAL A 258 -3.90 0.06 13.34
N ALA A 259 -3.60 1.15 12.67
CA ALA A 259 -4.33 2.40 12.75
C ALA A 259 -5.01 2.66 11.38
N LEU A 260 -6.32 2.91 11.40
CA LEU A 260 -7.12 3.11 10.19
C LEU A 260 -7.77 4.49 10.21
N SER A 261 -7.47 5.32 9.21
CA SER A 261 -8.26 6.52 8.95
C SER A 261 -9.51 6.13 8.16
N ASN A 262 -10.66 6.13 8.84
CA ASN A 262 -11.92 5.67 8.24
C ASN A 262 -12.63 6.74 7.40
N ILE A 263 -12.34 8.01 7.63
CA ILE A 263 -13.07 9.14 7.05
C ILE A 263 -12.18 9.96 6.13
N THR A 264 -10.92 10.20 6.54
CA THR A 264 -10.01 11.07 5.79
C THR A 264 -9.15 10.25 4.83
N PRO A 265 -9.20 10.53 3.52
CA PRO A 265 -8.36 9.86 2.55
C PRO A 265 -6.91 10.30 2.67
N LEU A 266 -5.99 9.40 2.32
CA LEU A 266 -4.55 9.65 2.23
C LEU A 266 -4.04 9.59 0.78
N SER A 267 -4.84 9.02 -0.11
CA SER A 267 -4.49 8.82 -1.52
C SER A 267 -5.71 8.92 -2.42
N CYS A 268 -5.48 8.94 -3.71
CA CYS A 268 -6.50 8.84 -4.74
C CYS A 268 -6.32 7.54 -5.51
N TRP A 269 -7.38 6.76 -5.60
CA TRP A 269 -7.42 5.48 -6.29
C TRP A 269 -8.16 5.59 -7.62
N ARG A 270 -7.50 5.19 -8.71
CA ARG A 270 -8.06 5.18 -10.05
C ARG A 270 -8.94 3.95 -10.26
N ASN A 271 -10.21 4.18 -10.56
CA ASN A 271 -11.14 3.11 -10.94
C ASN A 271 -10.91 2.71 -12.41
N ASP A 272 -11.06 1.40 -12.67
CA ASP A 272 -11.12 0.85 -14.04
C ASP A 272 -9.87 1.08 -14.90
N SER A 273 -8.67 1.08 -14.29
CA SER A 273 -7.44 0.98 -15.08
C SER A 273 -7.47 -0.34 -15.87
N SER A 274 -7.08 -0.28 -17.15
CA SER A 274 -7.21 -1.39 -18.10
C SER A 274 -6.46 -2.66 -17.70
N VAL A 275 -5.47 -2.56 -16.81
CA VAL A 275 -4.66 -3.68 -16.31
C VAL A 275 -5.38 -4.46 -15.20
N ASP A 276 -6.20 -3.80 -14.39
CA ASP A 276 -6.99 -4.47 -13.34
C ASP A 276 -8.00 -5.48 -13.90
N GLN A 277 -8.42 -5.32 -15.14
CA GLN A 277 -9.35 -6.25 -15.80
C GLN A 277 -8.69 -7.56 -16.25
N GLY A 278 -7.36 -7.60 -16.42
CA GLY A 278 -6.60 -8.77 -16.86
C GLY A 278 -6.03 -9.65 -15.74
N VAL A 279 -5.89 -9.12 -14.54
CA VAL A 279 -5.21 -9.80 -13.41
C VAL A 279 -6.13 -10.73 -12.62
N ASN A 280 -7.43 -10.73 -12.92
CA ASN A 280 -8.45 -11.55 -12.23
C ASN A 280 -8.84 -12.85 -12.98
N SER A 281 -8.11 -13.25 -14.00
CA SER A 281 -8.33 -14.50 -14.72
C SER A 281 -7.50 -15.67 -14.17
#